data_bff45ff0d015b5cb254a24cc313f2153
#
_entry.id   bff45ff0d015b5cb254a24cc313f2153
#
_cell.length_a   1.000
_cell.length_b   1.000
_cell.length_c   1.000
_cell.angle_alpha   90.00
_cell.angle_beta   90.00
_cell.angle_gamma   90.00
#
_symmetry.space_group_name_H-M   'P 1'
#
loop_
_entity.id
_entity.type
_entity.pdbx_description
1 polymer ?
#
loop_
_entity_poly.entity_id
_entity_poly.type
_entity_poly.pdbx_seq_one_letter_code
_entity_poly.pdbx_strand_id
1 'polypeptide(L)'
;MPLLKPSRKCRQKWPQYHEKSHCAVNPHVKLSTAQNEAARFVRFISFVIFVFHPKQTAMKKNILLMLCLFAALLQTANAQKQRIIFETDMGNDIDDALALDVICKYMDDGKIDLLGVSTHKEGANICPFVDAMLTWYGYPKVTIAKSATPVSRPQDGNRYADVVVEQTDDKGKPLYKRSKKEKDFINSTEFYRKTLSRQPDNSVVIVSVGFGTNLAALLNSKPDKYSKLTGRELVAKKVKLLSIMMGNNQNPDHAEYNVACDIKTMQETIDKWPGEIMQNPFEVGEKVVYPSGIFNERLSWTENHPLVKAYNTHNPNPHDQCTWDILSIIYLIQPDMFGTSPRGTISVNDNGTTRFTPSATGKHRYLITTPEQNKALQQLIIDTTARKPKNFKE
;
A
#
# COMPACT_ATOMS: atom_id res chain seq x y z
N MET A 1 -33.24 -24.45 0.58
CA MET A 1 -32.20 -23.44 0.90
C MET A 1 -32.00 -22.62 -0.35
N PRO A 2 -32.29 -21.32 -0.38
CA PRO A 2 -32.10 -20.52 -1.58
C PRO A 2 -30.65 -20.03 -1.65
N LEU A 3 -30.06 -20.22 -2.82
CA LEU A 3 -28.74 -19.69 -3.22
C LEU A 3 -28.73 -18.17 -3.12
N LEU A 4 -27.91 -17.61 -2.27
CA LEU A 4 -27.66 -16.18 -2.18
C LEU A 4 -26.88 -15.74 -3.43
N LYS A 5 -27.46 -14.79 -4.16
CA LYS A 5 -26.88 -14.13 -5.33
C LYS A 5 -25.63 -13.32 -4.93
N PRO A 6 -24.61 -13.22 -5.80
CA PRO A 6 -23.41 -12.42 -5.52
C PRO A 6 -23.78 -10.95 -5.31
N SER A 7 -23.09 -10.30 -4.39
CA SER A 7 -23.32 -8.93 -3.99
C SER A 7 -23.11 -7.95 -5.16
N ARG A 8 -24.17 -7.21 -5.49
CA ARG A 8 -24.13 -6.11 -6.46
C ARG A 8 -23.41 -4.88 -5.85
N LYS A 9 -22.10 -4.91 -5.65
CA LYS A 9 -21.37 -3.83 -5.01
C LYS A 9 -21.01 -2.64 -5.93
N CYS A 10 -21.20 -2.74 -7.23
CA CYS A 10 -20.92 -1.62 -8.16
C CYS A 10 -22.12 -1.13 -9.00
N ARG A 11 -23.36 -1.40 -8.58
CA ARG A 11 -24.53 -0.87 -9.29
C ARG A 11 -25.53 -0.23 -8.33
N GLN A 12 -25.22 0.93 -7.79
CA GLN A 12 -26.26 1.83 -7.29
C GLN A 12 -26.33 3.08 -8.17
N LYS A 13 -27.53 3.32 -8.73
CA LYS A 13 -27.87 4.55 -9.47
C LYS A 13 -27.83 5.72 -8.51
N TRP A 14 -27.11 6.77 -8.90
CA TRP A 14 -27.00 8.02 -8.17
C TRP A 14 -28.29 8.84 -8.19
N PRO A 15 -28.68 9.48 -7.09
CA PRO A 15 -29.59 10.63 -7.11
C PRO A 15 -28.79 11.87 -7.53
N GLN A 16 -29.36 12.64 -8.44
CA GLN A 16 -28.83 13.95 -8.84
C GLN A 16 -28.97 14.91 -7.64
N TYR A 17 -27.86 15.41 -7.14
CA TYR A 17 -27.84 16.53 -6.19
C TYR A 17 -27.54 17.83 -6.93
N HIS A 18 -28.47 18.80 -6.76
CA HIS A 18 -28.31 20.15 -7.22
C HIS A 18 -27.20 20.88 -6.47
N GLU A 19 -26.35 21.54 -7.24
CA GLU A 19 -25.38 22.53 -6.74
C GLU A 19 -26.05 23.66 -6.00
N LYS A 20 -25.58 23.99 -4.80
CA LYS A 20 -25.36 25.35 -4.28
C LYS A 20 -24.75 25.29 -2.89
N SER A 21 -23.45 25.53 -2.78
CA SER A 21 -22.88 26.27 -1.64
C SER A 21 -21.49 26.78 -2.01
N HIS A 22 -21.37 28.09 -2.09
CA HIS A 22 -20.13 28.83 -2.16
C HIS A 22 -19.37 28.62 -0.85
N CYS A 23 -18.18 28.03 -0.92
CA CYS A 23 -17.18 28.12 0.15
C CYS A 23 -16.00 28.94 -0.34
N ALA A 24 -15.77 30.06 0.33
CA ALA A 24 -14.69 30.97 0.09
C ALA A 24 -13.33 30.26 0.34
N VAL A 25 -12.45 30.35 -0.63
CA VAL A 25 -11.08 29.83 -0.56
C VAL A 25 -10.24 30.78 0.30
N ASN A 26 -9.70 30.26 1.38
CA ASN A 26 -8.76 30.98 2.25
C ASN A 26 -7.33 30.89 1.67
N PRO A 27 -6.62 32.00 1.35
CA PRO A 27 -5.35 31.98 0.60
C PRO A 27 -4.09 31.68 1.42
N HIS A 28 -4.17 31.06 2.59
CA HIS A 28 -3.01 30.69 3.39
C HIS A 28 -2.75 29.18 3.42
N VAL A 29 -2.35 28.62 2.27
CA VAL A 29 -1.74 27.28 2.25
C VAL A 29 -0.28 27.42 2.66
N LYS A 30 0.08 26.92 3.84
CA LYS A 30 1.46 26.79 4.26
C LYS A 30 2.16 25.75 3.37
N LEU A 31 3.19 26.20 2.65
CA LEU A 31 4.11 25.38 1.86
C LEU A 31 4.68 24.22 2.69
N SER A 32 4.84 23.03 2.08
CA SER A 32 5.40 21.84 2.70
C SER A 32 6.82 22.05 3.25
N THR A 33 7.27 21.25 4.20
CA THR A 33 8.61 21.33 4.81
C THR A 33 9.73 21.31 3.76
N ALA A 34 9.59 20.53 2.68
CA ALA A 34 10.55 20.48 1.58
C ALA A 34 10.62 21.80 0.80
N GLN A 35 9.50 22.46 0.58
CA GLN A 35 9.44 23.79 -0.07
C GLN A 35 10.02 24.88 0.83
N ASN A 36 9.85 24.76 2.16
CA ASN A 36 10.46 25.67 3.12
C ASN A 36 11.98 25.50 3.21
N GLU A 37 12.50 24.29 3.10
CA GLU A 37 13.95 24.03 3.03
C GLU A 37 14.55 24.53 1.72
N ALA A 38 13.89 24.30 0.59
CA ALA A 38 14.30 24.85 -0.70
C ALA A 38 14.30 26.38 -0.68
N ALA A 39 13.29 27.01 -0.09
CA ALA A 39 13.23 28.47 0.05
C ALA A 39 14.31 29.02 1.00
N ARG A 40 14.66 28.30 2.08
CA ARG A 40 15.79 28.64 2.97
C ARG A 40 17.13 28.51 2.25
N PHE A 41 17.31 27.48 1.44
CA PHE A 41 18.51 27.23 0.66
C PHE A 41 18.72 28.31 -0.43
N VAL A 42 17.64 28.68 -1.14
CA VAL A 42 17.67 29.77 -2.13
C VAL A 42 18.04 31.12 -1.45
N ARG A 43 17.50 31.42 -0.26
CA ARG A 43 17.85 32.60 0.52
C ARG A 43 19.30 32.56 1.00
N PHE A 44 19.82 31.40 1.40
CA PHE A 44 21.22 31.22 1.77
C PHE A 44 22.16 31.44 0.57
N ILE A 45 21.83 30.91 -0.61
CA ILE A 45 22.58 31.14 -1.84
C ILE A 45 22.55 32.60 -2.25
N SER A 46 21.42 33.30 -2.14
CA SER A 46 21.30 34.74 -2.42
C SER A 46 22.14 35.58 -1.46
N PHE A 47 22.21 35.16 -0.19
CA PHE A 47 23.07 35.82 0.81
C PHE A 47 24.57 35.62 0.52
N VAL A 48 24.97 34.42 0.12
CA VAL A 48 26.35 34.08 -0.26
C VAL A 48 26.78 34.85 -1.53
N ILE A 49 25.88 35.00 -2.51
CA ILE A 49 26.13 35.78 -3.74
C ILE A 49 26.27 37.28 -3.41
N PHE A 50 25.52 37.79 -2.43
CA PHE A 50 25.56 39.19 -2.05
C PHE A 50 26.85 39.57 -1.28
N VAL A 51 27.46 38.65 -0.54
CA VAL A 51 28.67 38.85 0.27
C VAL A 51 29.97 38.85 -0.57
N PHE A 52 29.95 38.26 -1.79
CA PHE A 52 31.15 38.20 -2.65
C PHE A 52 31.21 39.35 -3.68
N HIS A 53 32.12 40.27 -3.46
CA HIS A 53 32.38 41.47 -4.25
C HIS A 53 32.66 41.18 -5.76
N PRO A 54 32.27 42.09 -6.69
CA PRO A 54 32.10 41.79 -8.12
C PRO A 54 33.40 41.74 -8.96
N LYS A 55 34.58 41.60 -8.41
CA LYS A 55 35.84 41.66 -9.19
C LYS A 55 36.60 40.35 -9.41
N GLN A 56 36.03 39.19 -9.14
CA GLN A 56 36.65 37.89 -9.50
C GLN A 56 35.72 37.03 -10.33
N THR A 57 35.66 37.34 -11.61
CA THR A 57 35.68 36.57 -12.83
C THR A 57 34.70 35.37 -13.01
N ALA A 58 34.23 35.25 -14.25
CA ALA A 58 33.36 34.21 -14.84
C ALA A 58 33.68 32.79 -14.35
N MET A 59 34.93 32.46 -14.04
CA MET A 59 35.37 31.15 -13.58
C MET A 59 34.79 30.77 -12.21
N LYS A 60 34.73 31.69 -11.23
CA LYS A 60 34.13 31.42 -9.91
C LYS A 60 32.60 31.29 -9.98
N LYS A 61 31.94 32.07 -10.86
CA LYS A 61 30.52 31.93 -11.13
C LYS A 61 30.18 30.56 -11.73
N ASN A 62 30.98 30.09 -12.67
CA ASN A 62 30.78 28.80 -13.31
C ASN A 62 31.05 27.64 -12.35
N ILE A 63 32.05 27.74 -11.46
CA ILE A 63 32.30 26.73 -10.42
C ILE A 63 31.16 26.70 -9.41
N LEU A 64 30.64 27.84 -8.97
CA LEU A 64 29.48 27.86 -8.06
C LEU A 64 28.22 27.32 -8.72
N LEU A 65 27.97 27.63 -9.98
CA LEU A 65 26.87 27.10 -10.76
C LEU A 65 26.99 25.57 -10.95
N MET A 66 28.20 25.08 -11.24
CA MET A 66 28.48 23.64 -11.29
C MET A 66 28.28 22.95 -9.93
N LEU A 67 28.70 23.55 -8.84
CA LEU A 67 28.48 23.01 -7.50
C LEU A 67 27.01 23.02 -7.12
N CYS A 68 26.25 24.05 -7.50
CA CYS A 68 24.79 24.07 -7.30
C CYS A 68 24.07 23.04 -8.17
N LEU A 69 24.47 22.87 -9.43
CA LEU A 69 23.95 21.83 -10.33
C LEU A 69 24.32 20.42 -9.82
N PHE A 70 25.53 20.23 -9.33
CA PHE A 70 25.99 18.98 -8.75
C PHE A 70 25.26 18.66 -7.42
N ALA A 71 25.05 19.65 -6.57
CA ALA A 71 24.23 19.51 -5.35
C ALA A 71 22.75 19.22 -5.67
N ALA A 72 22.19 19.85 -6.70
CA ALA A 72 20.84 19.56 -7.19
C ALA A 72 20.74 18.14 -7.79
N LEU A 73 21.74 17.71 -8.54
CA LEU A 73 21.85 16.34 -9.07
C LEU A 73 22.01 15.29 -7.95
N LEU A 74 22.76 15.63 -6.87
CA LEU A 74 22.88 14.75 -5.70
C LEU A 74 21.56 14.65 -4.91
N GLN A 75 20.74 15.70 -4.90
CA GLN A 75 19.41 15.66 -4.27
C GLN A 75 18.39 14.84 -5.08
N THR A 76 18.50 14.80 -6.41
CA THR A 76 17.64 13.94 -7.24
C THR A 76 18.06 12.46 -7.23
N ALA A 77 19.31 12.16 -6.82
CA ALA A 77 19.86 10.81 -6.81
C ALA A 77 19.50 9.98 -5.55
N ASN A 78 18.90 10.57 -4.52
CA ASN A 78 18.63 9.89 -3.24
C ASN A 78 17.18 10.02 -2.76
N ALA A 79 16.22 9.74 -3.61
CA ALA A 79 14.91 9.34 -3.09
C ALA A 79 15.12 7.99 -2.38
N GLN A 80 15.27 8.03 -1.05
CA GLN A 80 15.48 6.83 -0.25
C GLN A 80 14.32 5.86 -0.51
N LYS A 81 14.67 4.63 -0.96
CA LYS A 81 13.69 3.55 -1.15
C LYS A 81 12.82 3.43 0.09
N GLN A 82 11.50 3.36 -0.11
CA GLN A 82 10.58 3.05 0.99
C GLN A 82 10.76 1.58 1.38
N ARG A 83 11.17 1.32 2.62
CA ARG A 83 11.22 -0.04 3.17
C ARG A 83 9.85 -0.42 3.63
N ILE A 84 9.21 -1.38 2.96
CA ILE A 84 7.85 -1.77 3.28
C ILE A 84 7.74 -3.24 3.70
N ILE A 85 6.83 -3.51 4.60
CA ILE A 85 6.23 -4.83 4.82
C ILE A 85 4.81 -4.73 4.28
N PHE A 86 4.44 -5.65 3.39
CA PHE A 86 3.10 -5.73 2.83
C PHE A 86 2.29 -6.79 3.57
N GLU A 87 1.18 -6.41 4.13
CA GLU A 87 0.25 -7.27 4.86
C GLU A 87 -1.09 -7.30 4.14
N THR A 88 -1.61 -8.50 3.84
CA THR A 88 -2.65 -8.73 2.85
C THR A 88 -3.57 -9.87 3.26
N ASP A 89 -4.86 -9.74 2.99
CA ASP A 89 -5.83 -10.86 3.04
C ASP A 89 -6.02 -11.50 1.65
N MET A 90 -4.93 -11.52 0.86
CA MET A 90 -4.84 -12.17 -0.45
C MET A 90 -5.71 -13.42 -0.54
N GLY A 91 -6.49 -13.51 -1.62
CA GLY A 91 -7.45 -14.60 -1.80
C GLY A 91 -8.89 -14.20 -1.47
N ASN A 92 -9.13 -12.94 -1.11
CA ASN A 92 -10.46 -12.34 -0.96
C ASN A 92 -10.83 -11.55 -2.21
N ASP A 93 -10.53 -10.25 -2.22
CA ASP A 93 -10.69 -9.42 -3.41
C ASP A 93 -9.45 -9.52 -4.30
N ILE A 94 -9.54 -9.10 -5.54
CA ILE A 94 -8.44 -9.21 -6.48
C ILE A 94 -7.48 -8.02 -6.42
N ASP A 95 -7.87 -6.95 -5.76
CA ASP A 95 -7.02 -5.75 -5.65
C ASP A 95 -5.80 -5.94 -4.75
N ASP A 96 -5.80 -6.92 -3.84
CA ASP A 96 -4.58 -7.44 -3.20
C ASP A 96 -3.50 -7.84 -4.21
N ALA A 97 -3.91 -8.61 -5.24
CA ALA A 97 -2.98 -9.06 -6.29
C ALA A 97 -2.54 -7.91 -7.18
N LEU A 98 -3.42 -6.95 -7.47
CA LEU A 98 -3.08 -5.69 -8.15
C LEU A 98 -2.10 -4.86 -7.31
N ALA A 99 -2.30 -4.77 -6.01
CA ALA A 99 -1.38 -4.08 -5.10
C ALA A 99 0.01 -4.71 -5.11
N LEU A 100 0.10 -6.05 -5.09
CA LEU A 100 1.38 -6.75 -5.19
C LEU A 100 2.07 -6.53 -6.54
N ASP A 101 1.32 -6.48 -7.66
CA ASP A 101 1.85 -6.08 -8.98
C ASP A 101 2.48 -4.68 -8.94
N VAL A 102 1.75 -3.70 -8.41
CA VAL A 102 2.23 -2.31 -8.29
C VAL A 102 3.47 -2.24 -7.40
N ILE A 103 3.52 -2.99 -6.29
CA ILE A 103 4.72 -3.10 -5.46
C ILE A 103 5.91 -3.60 -6.28
N CYS A 104 5.75 -4.69 -7.06
CA CYS A 104 6.81 -5.26 -7.88
C CYS A 104 7.30 -4.26 -8.93
N LYS A 105 6.41 -3.48 -9.57
CA LYS A 105 6.78 -2.43 -10.51
C LYS A 105 7.57 -1.30 -9.85
N TYR A 106 7.18 -0.90 -8.63
CA TYR A 106 7.94 0.09 -7.86
C TYR A 106 9.27 -0.45 -7.31
N MET A 107 9.39 -1.77 -7.11
CA MET A 107 10.69 -2.41 -6.85
C MET A 107 11.59 -2.35 -8.08
N ASP A 108 11.05 -2.58 -9.28
CA ASP A 108 11.75 -2.40 -10.56
C ASP A 108 12.26 -0.96 -10.74
N ASP A 109 11.49 0.03 -10.30
CA ASP A 109 11.86 1.45 -10.34
C ASP A 109 12.87 1.84 -9.24
N GLY A 110 13.18 0.91 -8.32
CA GLY A 110 14.02 1.19 -7.16
C GLY A 110 13.38 2.09 -6.11
N LYS A 111 12.06 2.27 -6.14
CA LYS A 111 11.30 3.11 -5.20
C LYS A 111 10.92 2.38 -3.91
N ILE A 112 10.73 1.05 -3.99
CA ILE A 112 10.36 0.18 -2.89
C ILE A 112 11.45 -0.85 -2.62
N ASP A 113 11.70 -1.11 -1.34
CA ASP A 113 12.43 -2.24 -0.80
C ASP A 113 11.42 -3.10 -0.02
N LEU A 114 10.91 -4.17 -0.64
CA LEU A 114 9.92 -5.05 -0.04
C LEU A 114 10.61 -6.04 0.90
N LEU A 115 10.49 -5.79 2.20
CA LEU A 115 11.10 -6.60 3.27
C LEU A 115 10.44 -7.98 3.43
N GLY A 116 9.19 -8.10 3.02
CA GLY A 116 8.41 -9.32 3.00
C GLY A 116 6.91 -9.07 2.87
N VAL A 117 6.19 -10.18 2.67
CA VAL A 117 4.73 -10.22 2.59
C VAL A 117 4.20 -11.08 3.73
N SER A 118 3.20 -10.60 4.45
CA SER A 118 2.51 -11.33 5.52
C SER A 118 1.04 -11.54 5.15
N THR A 119 0.57 -12.79 5.19
CA THR A 119 -0.81 -13.14 4.89
C THR A 119 -1.56 -13.52 6.15
N HIS A 120 -2.86 -13.24 6.19
CA HIS A 120 -3.67 -13.58 7.35
C HIS A 120 -4.95 -14.36 7.03
N LYS A 121 -5.29 -14.53 5.77
CA LYS A 121 -6.42 -15.35 5.37
C LYS A 121 -6.08 -16.84 5.39
N GLU A 122 -7.04 -17.67 5.77
CA GLU A 122 -6.92 -19.12 5.68
C GLU A 122 -6.98 -19.57 4.20
N GLY A 123 -6.09 -20.48 3.83
CA GLY A 123 -6.07 -21.10 2.51
C GLY A 123 -4.70 -21.70 2.19
N ALA A 124 -4.72 -22.95 1.69
CA ALA A 124 -3.50 -23.71 1.39
C ALA A 124 -2.66 -23.05 0.30
N ASN A 125 -3.29 -22.38 -0.65
CA ASN A 125 -2.63 -21.79 -1.83
C ASN A 125 -2.40 -20.27 -1.73
N ILE A 126 -2.69 -19.61 -0.60
CA ILE A 126 -2.48 -18.15 -0.45
C ILE A 126 -0.99 -17.81 -0.50
N CYS A 127 -0.17 -18.37 0.39
CA CYS A 127 1.29 -18.16 0.36
C CYS A 127 1.94 -18.69 -0.93
N PRO A 128 1.57 -19.88 -1.45
CA PRO A 128 1.99 -20.35 -2.76
C PRO A 128 1.66 -19.39 -3.92
N PHE A 129 0.51 -18.74 -3.91
CA PHE A 129 0.13 -17.74 -4.92
C PHE A 129 1.01 -16.50 -4.83
N VAL A 130 1.23 -15.97 -3.63
CA VAL A 130 2.15 -14.84 -3.40
C VAL A 130 3.56 -15.19 -3.89
N ASP A 131 4.05 -16.42 -3.62
CA ASP A 131 5.35 -16.89 -4.10
C ASP A 131 5.41 -17.02 -5.63
N ALA A 132 4.34 -17.51 -6.26
CA ALA A 132 4.23 -17.59 -7.72
C ALA A 132 4.29 -16.19 -8.35
N MET A 133 3.53 -15.24 -7.82
CA MET A 133 3.56 -13.84 -8.26
C MET A 133 4.96 -13.24 -8.12
N LEU A 134 5.54 -13.27 -6.92
CA LEU A 134 6.87 -12.71 -6.66
C LEU A 134 7.96 -13.36 -7.52
N THR A 135 7.88 -14.69 -7.73
CA THR A 135 8.83 -15.42 -8.56
C THR A 135 8.72 -15.02 -10.03
N TRP A 136 7.49 -14.85 -10.52
CA TRP A 136 7.21 -14.41 -11.88
C TRP A 136 7.74 -12.99 -12.15
N TYR A 137 7.61 -12.08 -11.16
CA TYR A 137 8.18 -10.73 -11.25
C TYR A 137 9.71 -10.68 -11.05
N GLY A 138 10.36 -11.80 -10.74
CA GLY A 138 11.81 -11.87 -10.54
C GLY A 138 12.28 -11.58 -9.11
N TYR A 139 11.37 -11.68 -8.13
CA TYR A 139 11.65 -11.45 -6.70
C TYR A 139 11.49 -12.70 -5.81
N PRO A 140 12.07 -13.87 -6.19
CA PRO A 140 11.87 -15.13 -5.47
C PRO A 140 12.41 -15.14 -4.03
N LYS A 141 13.28 -14.18 -3.68
CA LYS A 141 13.94 -14.12 -2.36
C LYS A 141 13.12 -13.37 -1.31
N VAL A 142 12.03 -12.68 -1.69
CA VAL A 142 11.18 -11.97 -0.73
C VAL A 142 10.60 -12.97 0.27
N THR A 143 10.69 -12.67 1.55
CA THR A 143 10.15 -13.51 2.63
C THR A 143 8.62 -13.47 2.59
N ILE A 144 8.00 -14.64 2.75
CA ILE A 144 6.55 -14.77 2.87
C ILE A 144 6.23 -15.37 4.25
N ALA A 145 5.32 -14.75 4.93
CA ALA A 145 4.85 -15.17 6.26
C ALA A 145 3.35 -15.44 6.25
N LYS A 146 2.92 -16.33 7.13
CA LYS A 146 1.51 -16.67 7.32
C LYS A 146 1.09 -16.48 8.77
N SER A 147 -0.17 -16.14 9.00
CA SER A 147 -0.74 -16.02 10.33
C SER A 147 -0.65 -17.35 11.10
N ALA A 148 -0.42 -17.25 12.41
CA ALA A 148 -0.60 -18.38 13.31
C ALA A 148 -2.08 -18.69 13.57
N THR A 149 -2.92 -17.67 13.44
CA THR A 149 -4.38 -17.73 13.62
C THR A 149 -5.05 -17.15 12.38
N PRO A 150 -5.04 -17.89 11.25
CA PRO A 150 -5.60 -17.35 10.02
C PRO A 150 -7.12 -17.17 10.14
N VAL A 151 -7.62 -16.15 9.45
CA VAL A 151 -9.06 -15.85 9.45
C VAL A 151 -9.72 -16.62 8.30
N SER A 152 -10.74 -17.42 8.63
CA SER A 152 -11.53 -18.15 7.67
C SER A 152 -12.79 -17.37 7.30
N ARG A 153 -13.05 -17.26 6.00
CA ARG A 153 -14.25 -16.66 5.44
C ARG A 153 -14.75 -17.50 4.25
N PRO A 154 -15.58 -18.51 4.50
CA PRO A 154 -16.05 -19.45 3.47
C PRO A 154 -16.82 -18.80 2.32
N GLN A 155 -17.39 -17.60 2.52
CA GLN A 155 -18.13 -16.86 1.51
C GLN A 155 -17.25 -16.26 0.42
N ASP A 156 -15.95 -16.13 0.67
CA ASP A 156 -14.98 -15.52 -0.24
C ASP A 156 -14.57 -16.53 -1.33
N GLY A 157 -15.55 -17.03 -2.06
CA GLY A 157 -15.48 -18.26 -2.84
C GLY A 157 -14.72 -18.19 -4.17
N ASN A 158 -13.99 -17.11 -4.48
CA ASN A 158 -13.45 -16.95 -5.84
C ASN A 158 -12.23 -17.80 -6.16
N ARG A 159 -11.57 -18.37 -5.16
CA ARG A 159 -10.48 -19.36 -5.30
C ARG A 159 -9.42 -19.06 -6.38
N TYR A 160 -9.21 -17.79 -6.75
CA TYR A 160 -8.26 -17.43 -7.80
C TYR A 160 -6.83 -17.86 -7.48
N ALA A 161 -6.47 -17.82 -6.19
CA ALA A 161 -5.16 -18.29 -5.74
C ALA A 161 -4.98 -19.80 -6.01
N ASP A 162 -6.01 -20.60 -5.73
CA ASP A 162 -5.99 -22.05 -6.02
C ASP A 162 -5.83 -22.31 -7.51
N VAL A 163 -6.66 -21.67 -8.35
CA VAL A 163 -6.65 -21.86 -9.80
C VAL A 163 -5.32 -21.51 -10.42
N VAL A 164 -4.69 -20.40 -9.97
CA VAL A 164 -3.37 -20.02 -10.49
C VAL A 164 -2.28 -21.00 -10.04
N VAL A 165 -2.28 -21.40 -8.77
CA VAL A 165 -1.26 -22.31 -8.22
C VAL A 165 -1.35 -23.71 -8.81
N GLU A 166 -2.57 -24.20 -9.08
CA GLU A 166 -2.84 -25.55 -9.58
C GLU A 166 -2.77 -25.64 -11.12
N GLN A 167 -2.65 -24.50 -11.82
CA GLN A 167 -2.58 -24.50 -13.28
C GLN A 167 -1.30 -25.17 -13.79
N THR A 168 -1.46 -26.05 -14.79
CA THR A 168 -0.38 -26.76 -15.44
C THR A 168 -0.28 -26.42 -16.92
N ASP A 169 0.89 -26.63 -17.49
CA ASP A 169 1.10 -26.66 -18.94
C ASP A 169 0.57 -27.98 -19.57
N ASP A 170 0.66 -28.10 -20.88
CA ASP A 170 0.23 -29.29 -21.64
C ASP A 170 0.98 -30.57 -21.25
N LYS A 171 2.08 -30.46 -20.50
CA LYS A 171 2.90 -31.58 -20.02
C LYS A 171 2.61 -31.90 -18.54
N GLY A 172 1.62 -31.26 -17.95
CA GLY A 172 1.25 -31.42 -16.54
C GLY A 172 2.22 -30.79 -15.55
N LYS A 173 3.12 -29.91 -15.98
CA LYS A 173 4.01 -29.16 -15.08
C LYS A 173 3.34 -27.88 -14.62
N PRO A 174 3.59 -27.43 -13.37
CA PRO A 174 3.08 -26.13 -12.91
C PRO A 174 3.44 -25.01 -13.88
N LEU A 175 2.42 -24.27 -14.34
CA LEU A 175 2.60 -23.16 -15.27
C LEU A 175 3.38 -22.01 -14.62
N TYR A 176 3.07 -21.73 -13.36
CA TYR A 176 3.74 -20.69 -12.59
C TYR A 176 4.74 -21.29 -11.61
N LYS A 177 6.02 -20.95 -11.82
CA LYS A 177 7.11 -21.43 -10.96
C LYS A 177 6.99 -20.83 -9.56
N ARG A 178 7.29 -21.64 -8.57
CA ARG A 178 7.42 -21.23 -7.17
C ARG A 178 8.85 -21.43 -6.70
N SER A 179 9.29 -20.58 -5.80
CA SER A 179 10.64 -20.61 -5.22
C SER A 179 10.67 -21.24 -3.82
N LYS A 180 9.51 -21.36 -3.16
CA LYS A 180 9.35 -21.77 -1.76
C LYS A 180 8.54 -23.05 -1.63
N LYS A 181 8.84 -23.80 -0.57
CA LYS A 181 8.07 -24.93 -0.07
C LYS A 181 7.27 -24.50 1.16
N GLU A 182 6.31 -25.28 1.61
CA GLU A 182 5.47 -24.99 2.77
C GLU A 182 6.28 -24.63 4.04
N LYS A 183 7.38 -25.32 4.29
CA LYS A 183 8.28 -25.07 5.43
C LYS A 183 9.02 -23.73 5.38
N ASP A 184 9.05 -23.07 4.23
CA ASP A 184 9.75 -21.79 4.03
C ASP A 184 8.84 -20.60 4.35
N PHE A 185 7.52 -20.85 4.52
CA PHE A 185 6.57 -19.85 4.99
C PHE A 185 6.64 -19.76 6.51
N ILE A 186 7.13 -18.62 7.01
CA ILE A 186 7.36 -18.46 8.44
C ILE A 186 6.14 -17.86 9.15
N ASN A 187 6.10 -17.98 10.48
CA ASN A 187 5.07 -17.35 11.28
C ASN A 187 5.14 -15.81 11.17
N SER A 188 4.01 -15.12 11.04
CA SER A 188 3.94 -13.66 10.87
C SER A 188 4.59 -12.91 12.03
N THR A 189 4.33 -13.28 13.27
CA THR A 189 4.94 -12.61 14.44
C THR A 189 6.45 -12.78 14.45
N GLU A 190 6.96 -13.99 14.15
CA GLU A 190 8.39 -14.24 14.01
C GLU A 190 8.99 -13.40 12.87
N PHE A 191 8.32 -13.37 11.73
CA PHE A 191 8.73 -12.55 10.58
C PHE A 191 8.87 -11.07 10.95
N TYR A 192 7.84 -10.48 11.54
CA TYR A 192 7.87 -9.08 11.93
C TYR A 192 9.03 -8.79 12.89
N ARG A 193 9.15 -9.57 13.96
CA ARG A 193 10.18 -9.35 14.97
C ARG A 193 11.59 -9.49 14.40
N LYS A 194 11.82 -10.53 13.61
CA LYS A 194 13.10 -10.78 12.91
C LYS A 194 13.44 -9.66 11.92
N THR A 195 12.45 -9.22 11.15
CA THR A 195 12.64 -8.21 10.11
C THR A 195 12.85 -6.83 10.73
N LEU A 196 11.95 -6.39 11.61
CA LEU A 196 12.02 -5.07 12.23
C LEU A 196 13.29 -4.89 13.06
N SER A 197 13.74 -5.91 13.81
CA SER A 197 14.96 -5.81 14.62
C SER A 197 16.21 -5.44 13.83
N ARG A 198 16.24 -5.77 12.52
CA ARG A 198 17.36 -5.55 11.61
C ARG A 198 17.32 -4.22 10.87
N GLN A 199 16.19 -3.51 10.95
CA GLN A 199 16.03 -2.25 10.22
C GLN A 199 16.55 -1.06 11.06
N PRO A 200 16.94 0.04 10.40
CA PRO A 200 17.17 1.31 11.09
C PRO A 200 15.92 1.77 11.84
N ASP A 201 16.10 2.58 12.87
CA ASP A 201 15.00 3.15 13.61
C ASP A 201 14.15 4.07 12.72
N ASN A 202 12.84 4.09 12.94
CA ASN A 202 11.88 4.95 12.23
C ASN A 202 12.01 4.88 10.68
N SER A 203 12.19 3.68 10.12
CA SER A 203 12.51 3.52 8.70
C SER A 203 11.56 2.59 7.93
N VAL A 204 10.75 1.81 8.62
CA VAL A 204 9.84 0.83 7.99
C VAL A 204 8.43 1.39 7.91
N VAL A 205 7.79 1.20 6.77
CA VAL A 205 6.35 1.38 6.62
C VAL A 205 5.70 -0.01 6.59
N ILE A 206 4.68 -0.20 7.40
CA ILE A 206 3.80 -1.37 7.25
C ILE A 206 2.60 -0.92 6.42
N VAL A 207 2.38 -1.61 5.29
CA VAL A 207 1.18 -1.44 4.47
C VAL A 207 0.27 -2.61 4.77
N SER A 208 -0.84 -2.35 5.44
CA SER A 208 -1.82 -3.36 5.82
C SER A 208 -3.10 -3.14 5.04
N VAL A 209 -3.49 -4.12 4.25
CA VAL A 209 -4.67 -4.05 3.37
C VAL A 209 -5.67 -5.17 3.66
N GLY A 210 -5.60 -5.73 4.85
CA GLY A 210 -6.52 -6.76 5.33
C GLY A 210 -6.81 -6.62 6.82
N PHE A 211 -6.86 -7.73 7.57
CA PHE A 211 -7.35 -7.79 8.95
C PHE A 211 -6.33 -7.32 9.98
N GLY A 212 -6.76 -6.99 11.20
CA GLY A 212 -5.89 -6.61 12.31
C GLY A 212 -5.09 -7.75 12.96
N THR A 213 -5.37 -9.01 12.60
CA THR A 213 -4.93 -10.23 13.27
C THR A 213 -3.42 -10.30 13.52
N ASN A 214 -2.61 -10.14 12.48
CA ASN A 214 -1.15 -10.24 12.59
C ASN A 214 -0.53 -9.03 13.31
N LEU A 215 -1.08 -7.83 13.12
CA LEU A 215 -0.60 -6.62 13.78
C LEU A 215 -0.90 -6.65 15.28
N ALA A 216 -2.08 -7.10 15.69
CA ALA A 216 -2.41 -7.33 17.10
C ALA A 216 -1.46 -8.36 17.71
N ALA A 217 -1.21 -9.48 17.03
CA ALA A 217 -0.26 -10.50 17.49
C ALA A 217 1.16 -9.94 17.64
N LEU A 218 1.62 -9.11 16.68
CA LEU A 218 2.89 -8.41 16.80
C LEU A 218 2.94 -7.50 18.01
N LEU A 219 1.94 -6.64 18.21
CA LEU A 219 1.90 -5.67 19.32
C LEU A 219 1.92 -6.36 20.69
N ASN A 220 1.28 -7.52 20.80
CA ASN A 220 1.24 -8.32 22.03
C ASN A 220 2.46 -9.23 22.22
N SER A 221 3.35 -9.32 21.25
CA SER A 221 4.50 -10.23 21.31
C SER A 221 5.48 -9.83 22.40
N LYS A 222 6.00 -10.85 23.11
CA LYS A 222 7.00 -10.68 24.15
C LYS A 222 8.42 -10.57 23.59
N PRO A 223 9.41 -10.09 24.36
CA PRO A 223 10.82 -10.20 24.02
C PRO A 223 11.20 -11.63 23.61
N ASP A 224 12.08 -11.75 22.62
CA ASP A 224 12.54 -13.05 22.08
C ASP A 224 14.00 -13.00 21.64
N LYS A 225 14.43 -14.04 20.89
CA LYS A 225 15.79 -14.14 20.34
C LYS A 225 16.16 -13.04 19.37
N TYR A 226 15.20 -12.36 18.75
CA TYR A 226 15.42 -11.29 17.78
C TYR A 226 15.50 -9.90 18.40
N SER A 227 14.73 -9.67 19.49
CA SER A 227 14.68 -8.37 20.15
C SER A 227 14.30 -8.50 21.63
N LYS A 228 14.99 -7.73 22.49
CA LYS A 228 14.64 -7.58 23.91
C LYS A 228 13.45 -6.65 24.14
N LEU A 229 12.98 -5.95 23.10
CA LEU A 229 11.80 -5.10 23.15
C LEU A 229 10.54 -5.96 23.03
N THR A 230 9.46 -5.55 23.70
CA THR A 230 8.10 -6.03 23.39
C THR A 230 7.74 -5.67 21.95
N GLY A 231 6.70 -6.30 21.37
CA GLY A 231 6.27 -5.98 20.02
C GLY A 231 5.88 -4.52 19.85
N ARG A 232 5.16 -3.95 20.83
CA ARG A 232 4.77 -2.54 20.81
C ARG A 232 5.98 -1.59 20.86
N GLU A 233 6.96 -1.86 21.71
CA GLU A 233 8.21 -1.07 21.77
C GLU A 233 9.02 -1.20 20.47
N LEU A 234 9.07 -2.40 19.89
CA LEU A 234 9.76 -2.64 18.62
C LEU A 234 9.09 -1.87 17.47
N VAL A 235 7.77 -1.90 17.38
CA VAL A 235 7.00 -1.09 16.43
C VAL A 235 7.27 0.40 16.67
N ALA A 236 7.16 0.89 17.90
CA ALA A 236 7.43 2.30 18.24
C ALA A 236 8.82 2.77 17.81
N LYS A 237 9.80 1.87 17.87
CA LYS A 237 11.20 2.18 17.53
C LYS A 237 11.46 2.11 16.01
N LYS A 238 10.89 1.14 15.31
CA LYS A 238 11.29 0.77 13.95
C LYS A 238 10.33 1.24 12.87
N VAL A 239 9.04 1.34 13.20
CA VAL A 239 8.01 1.66 12.21
C VAL A 239 7.77 3.16 12.14
N LYS A 240 7.93 3.70 10.95
CA LYS A 240 7.70 5.10 10.62
C LYS A 240 6.21 5.42 10.43
N LEU A 241 5.49 4.50 9.80
CA LEU A 241 4.10 4.69 9.41
C LEU A 241 3.39 3.34 9.29
N LEU A 242 2.15 3.28 9.73
CA LEU A 242 1.17 2.28 9.31
C LEU A 242 0.28 2.93 8.24
N SER A 243 0.37 2.44 6.99
CA SER A 243 -0.57 2.76 5.92
C SER A 243 -1.59 1.63 5.89
N ILE A 244 -2.84 1.91 6.23
CA ILE A 244 -3.84 0.85 6.44
C ILE A 244 -5.13 1.12 5.65
N MET A 245 -5.55 0.12 4.86
CA MET A 245 -6.88 0.11 4.26
C MET A 245 -7.89 -0.43 5.27
N MET A 246 -8.78 0.44 5.75
CA MET A 246 -9.80 0.09 6.73
C MET A 246 -10.88 1.15 6.85
N GLY A 247 -12.07 0.72 7.24
CA GLY A 247 -13.14 1.59 7.72
C GLY A 247 -13.77 2.48 6.66
N ASN A 248 -14.75 3.27 7.10
CA ASN A 248 -15.48 4.23 6.26
C ASN A 248 -15.78 5.49 7.07
N ASN A 249 -15.29 6.65 6.60
CA ASN A 249 -15.48 7.93 7.28
C ASN A 249 -16.68 8.72 6.76
N GLN A 250 -17.28 8.32 5.62
CA GLN A 250 -18.46 8.96 5.03
C GLN A 250 -19.76 8.28 5.40
N ASN A 251 -19.74 6.97 5.66
CA ASN A 251 -20.90 6.22 6.10
C ASN A 251 -20.65 5.60 7.49
N PRO A 252 -21.14 6.20 8.57
CA PRO A 252 -20.89 5.75 9.94
C PRO A 252 -21.54 4.40 10.27
N ASP A 253 -22.48 3.94 9.45
CA ASP A 253 -23.18 2.65 9.63
C ASP A 253 -22.54 1.52 8.84
N HIS A 254 -21.52 1.80 8.04
CA HIS A 254 -20.82 0.82 7.24
C HIS A 254 -19.67 0.17 8.03
N ALA A 255 -19.85 -1.06 8.45
CA ALA A 255 -18.78 -1.91 8.93
C ALA A 255 -17.98 -2.39 7.71
N GLU A 256 -16.83 -1.74 7.45
CA GLU A 256 -15.96 -2.08 6.32
C GLU A 256 -15.37 -3.48 6.50
N TYR A 257 -15.15 -4.19 5.38
CA TYR A 257 -14.87 -5.62 5.35
C TYR A 257 -13.65 -6.02 6.20
N ASN A 258 -12.51 -5.34 6.07
CA ASN A 258 -11.28 -5.65 6.80
C ASN A 258 -11.46 -5.53 8.31
N VAL A 259 -12.25 -4.53 8.73
CA VAL A 259 -12.62 -4.35 10.14
C VAL A 259 -13.62 -5.42 10.58
N ALA A 260 -14.67 -5.65 9.78
CA ALA A 260 -15.76 -6.58 10.16
C ALA A 260 -15.31 -8.04 10.22
N CYS A 261 -14.25 -8.41 9.49
CA CYS A 261 -13.71 -9.76 9.50
C CYS A 261 -13.06 -10.16 10.82
N ASP A 262 -12.40 -9.22 11.51
CA ASP A 262 -11.75 -9.45 12.79
C ASP A 262 -11.76 -8.19 13.66
N ILE A 263 -12.95 -7.84 14.14
CA ILE A 263 -13.21 -6.57 14.87
C ILE A 263 -12.26 -6.44 16.08
N LYS A 264 -12.13 -7.50 16.88
CA LYS A 264 -11.34 -7.45 18.13
C LYS A 264 -9.87 -7.14 17.87
N THR A 265 -9.26 -7.79 16.89
CA THR A 265 -7.85 -7.55 16.59
C THR A 265 -7.64 -6.22 15.90
N MET A 266 -8.61 -5.75 15.12
CA MET A 266 -8.55 -4.39 14.55
C MET A 266 -8.69 -3.32 15.64
N GLN A 267 -9.64 -3.46 16.59
CA GLN A 267 -9.72 -2.59 17.78
C GLN A 267 -8.37 -2.56 18.50
N GLU A 268 -7.84 -3.74 18.84
CA GLU A 268 -6.58 -3.88 19.56
C GLU A 268 -5.40 -3.24 18.82
N THR A 269 -5.35 -3.42 17.50
CA THR A 269 -4.33 -2.81 16.64
C THR A 269 -4.39 -1.30 16.70
N ILE A 270 -5.56 -0.71 16.50
CA ILE A 270 -5.72 0.74 16.45
C ILE A 270 -5.50 1.37 17.83
N ASP A 271 -6.02 0.78 18.88
CA ASP A 271 -5.90 1.30 20.26
C ASP A 271 -4.45 1.23 20.79
N LYS A 272 -3.71 0.19 20.42
CA LYS A 272 -2.34 -0.05 20.90
C LYS A 272 -1.25 0.48 19.96
N TRP A 273 -1.60 0.93 18.75
CA TRP A 273 -0.59 1.38 17.79
C TRP A 273 0.19 2.58 18.32
N PRO A 274 1.52 2.51 18.46
CA PRO A 274 2.28 3.56 19.11
C PRO A 274 2.66 4.74 18.19
N GLY A 275 2.53 4.56 16.87
CA GLY A 275 3.05 5.46 15.84
C GLY A 275 1.98 6.20 15.03
N GLU A 276 2.42 6.78 13.91
CA GLU A 276 1.54 7.43 12.94
C GLU A 276 0.71 6.38 12.17
N ILE A 277 -0.56 6.70 11.90
CA ILE A 277 -1.45 5.92 11.02
C ILE A 277 -1.94 6.81 9.88
N MET A 278 -1.82 6.31 8.65
CA MET A 278 -2.53 6.83 7.50
C MET A 278 -3.58 5.82 7.06
N GLN A 279 -4.82 6.12 7.34
CA GLN A 279 -5.96 5.31 6.90
C GLN A 279 -6.26 5.60 5.42
N ASN A 280 -6.41 4.58 4.62
CA ASN A 280 -7.05 4.61 3.32
C ASN A 280 -8.48 4.08 3.50
N PRO A 281 -9.50 4.96 3.63
CA PRO A 281 -10.84 4.51 3.93
C PRO A 281 -11.57 4.01 2.68
N PHE A 282 -12.61 3.21 2.87
CA PHE A 282 -13.41 2.56 1.84
C PHE A 282 -13.85 3.52 0.72
N GLU A 283 -14.37 4.69 1.08
CA GLU A 283 -14.90 5.68 0.15
C GLU A 283 -13.85 6.31 -0.79
N VAL A 284 -12.57 6.13 -0.52
CA VAL A 284 -11.49 6.59 -1.41
C VAL A 284 -11.22 5.56 -2.49
N GLY A 285 -11.04 4.30 -2.13
CA GLY A 285 -10.80 3.22 -3.09
C GLY A 285 -12.00 2.91 -3.99
N GLU A 286 -13.22 3.06 -3.47
CA GLU A 286 -14.45 2.89 -4.24
C GLU A 286 -14.55 3.86 -5.44
N LYS A 287 -13.94 5.03 -5.35
CA LYS A 287 -13.97 6.08 -6.39
C LYS A 287 -12.86 5.97 -7.42
N VAL A 288 -11.86 5.13 -7.18
CA VAL A 288 -10.76 4.89 -8.12
C VAL A 288 -10.90 3.48 -8.67
N VAL A 289 -11.33 3.38 -9.91
CA VAL A 289 -11.74 2.12 -10.52
C VAL A 289 -10.74 1.67 -11.57
N TYR A 290 -10.32 0.41 -11.53
CA TYR A 290 -9.53 -0.23 -12.57
C TYR A 290 -10.48 -0.82 -13.63
N PRO A 291 -10.47 -0.33 -14.88
CA PRO A 291 -11.42 -0.77 -15.89
C PRO A 291 -11.12 -2.17 -16.40
N SER A 292 -12.15 -2.99 -16.59
CA SER A 292 -12.07 -4.39 -17.01
C SER A 292 -11.37 -4.63 -18.35
N GLY A 293 -11.50 -3.70 -19.31
CA GLY A 293 -10.90 -3.83 -20.64
C GLY A 293 -9.37 -3.76 -20.68
N ILE A 294 -8.75 -3.18 -19.65
CA ILE A 294 -7.33 -2.87 -19.65
C ILE A 294 -6.45 -4.11 -19.69
N PHE A 295 -6.84 -5.19 -19.01
CA PHE A 295 -6.04 -6.43 -19.03
C PHE A 295 -5.86 -6.99 -20.43
N ASN A 296 -6.95 -7.08 -21.19
CA ASN A 296 -6.89 -7.62 -22.55
C ASN A 296 -6.13 -6.72 -23.52
N GLU A 297 -6.20 -5.41 -23.32
CA GLU A 297 -5.57 -4.43 -24.20
C GLU A 297 -4.11 -4.19 -23.89
N ARG A 298 -3.74 -4.08 -22.61
CA ARG A 298 -2.46 -3.55 -22.17
C ARG A 298 -1.50 -4.62 -21.62
N LEU A 299 -2.00 -5.81 -21.22
CA LEU A 299 -1.22 -6.94 -20.71
C LEU A 299 -1.14 -8.12 -21.69
N SER A 300 -1.55 -7.92 -22.95
CA SER A 300 -1.51 -8.94 -24.02
C SER A 300 -0.08 -9.30 -24.50
N TRP A 301 0.95 -8.69 -23.94
CA TRP A 301 2.35 -9.00 -24.26
C TRP A 301 2.83 -10.35 -23.70
N THR A 302 2.03 -11.04 -22.90
CA THR A 302 2.22 -12.43 -22.50
C THR A 302 0.87 -13.12 -22.28
N GLU A 303 0.76 -14.37 -22.71
CA GLU A 303 -0.44 -15.19 -22.51
C GLU A 303 -0.55 -15.72 -21.06
N ASN A 304 0.59 -15.83 -20.37
CA ASN A 304 0.69 -16.47 -19.05
C ASN A 304 0.98 -15.47 -17.94
N HIS A 305 0.19 -14.39 -17.84
CA HIS A 305 0.30 -13.43 -16.77
C HIS A 305 -0.48 -13.91 -15.53
N PRO A 306 0.16 -14.18 -14.38
CA PRO A 306 -0.55 -14.75 -13.22
C PRO A 306 -1.63 -13.81 -12.66
N LEU A 307 -1.39 -12.48 -12.71
CA LEU A 307 -2.40 -11.49 -12.30
C LEU A 307 -3.63 -11.52 -13.23
N VAL A 308 -3.43 -11.59 -14.56
CA VAL A 308 -4.54 -11.66 -15.53
C VAL A 308 -5.36 -12.92 -15.30
N LYS A 309 -4.68 -14.04 -15.07
CA LYS A 309 -5.35 -15.31 -14.76
C LYS A 309 -6.15 -15.21 -13.46
N ALA A 310 -5.57 -14.65 -12.41
CA ALA A 310 -6.23 -14.43 -11.13
C ALA A 310 -7.46 -13.52 -11.27
N TYR A 311 -7.31 -12.40 -11.98
CA TYR A 311 -8.39 -11.44 -12.20
C TYR A 311 -9.58 -12.04 -12.93
N ASN A 312 -9.33 -12.78 -14.04
CA ASN A 312 -10.37 -13.44 -14.82
C ASN A 312 -11.01 -14.63 -14.06
N THR A 313 -10.29 -15.21 -13.11
CA THR A 313 -10.84 -16.26 -12.22
C THR A 313 -11.70 -15.65 -11.12
N HIS A 314 -11.27 -14.51 -10.55
CA HIS A 314 -12.01 -13.80 -9.52
C HIS A 314 -13.42 -13.44 -10.01
N ASN A 315 -13.51 -12.91 -11.22
CA ASN A 315 -14.80 -12.69 -11.88
C ASN A 315 -14.65 -12.92 -13.40
N PRO A 316 -15.20 -14.02 -13.92
CA PRO A 316 -15.07 -14.38 -15.34
C PRO A 316 -15.79 -13.41 -16.30
N ASN A 317 -16.75 -12.61 -15.79
CA ASN A 317 -17.39 -11.57 -16.57
C ASN A 317 -16.54 -10.31 -16.54
N PRO A 318 -16.46 -9.54 -17.64
CA PRO A 318 -15.81 -8.22 -17.60
C PRO A 318 -16.39 -7.40 -16.45
N HIS A 319 -15.52 -6.93 -15.55
CA HIS A 319 -15.92 -6.16 -14.38
C HIS A 319 -14.87 -5.10 -14.08
N ASP A 320 -15.32 -3.97 -13.64
CA ASP A 320 -14.47 -2.92 -13.12
C ASP A 320 -14.14 -3.22 -11.65
N GLN A 321 -12.88 -3.05 -11.27
CA GLN A 321 -12.39 -3.33 -9.92
C GLN A 321 -12.09 -2.03 -9.17
N CYS A 322 -12.67 -1.85 -8.01
CA CYS A 322 -12.27 -0.80 -7.09
C CYS A 322 -10.86 -1.06 -6.56
N THR A 323 -10.10 -0.01 -6.30
CA THR A 323 -8.65 -0.12 -6.02
C THR A 323 -8.32 0.29 -4.59
N TRP A 324 -8.97 -0.32 -3.60
CA TRP A 324 -8.79 0.02 -2.19
C TRP A 324 -7.34 -0.16 -1.74
N ASP A 325 -6.75 -1.30 -2.00
CA ASP A 325 -5.44 -1.72 -1.50
C ASP A 325 -4.30 -0.96 -2.16
N ILE A 326 -4.40 -0.80 -3.47
CA ILE A 326 -3.37 -0.16 -4.29
C ILE A 326 -3.09 1.26 -3.83
N LEU A 327 -4.12 2.00 -3.40
CA LEU A 327 -3.98 3.40 -2.99
C LEU A 327 -3.13 3.54 -1.74
N SER A 328 -3.14 2.54 -0.84
CA SER A 328 -2.26 2.50 0.33
C SER A 328 -0.77 2.42 -0.06
N ILE A 329 -0.46 1.83 -1.23
CA ILE A 329 0.89 1.74 -1.78
C ILE A 329 1.26 3.05 -2.50
N ILE A 330 0.35 3.55 -3.37
CA ILE A 330 0.62 4.75 -4.17
C ILE A 330 0.87 5.95 -3.27
N TYR A 331 0.14 6.09 -2.16
CA TYR A 331 0.35 7.16 -1.20
C TYR A 331 1.81 7.25 -0.71
N LEU A 332 2.49 6.13 -0.53
CA LEU A 332 3.89 6.12 -0.07
C LEU A 332 4.87 6.68 -1.10
N ILE A 333 4.53 6.57 -2.36
CA ILE A 333 5.42 6.92 -3.48
C ILE A 333 5.06 8.26 -4.08
N GLN A 334 3.77 8.61 -4.06
CA GLN A 334 3.22 9.83 -4.67
C GLN A 334 2.18 10.47 -3.73
N PRO A 335 2.58 10.91 -2.52
CA PRO A 335 1.65 11.46 -1.53
C PRO A 335 0.93 12.72 -2.01
N ASP A 336 1.53 13.48 -2.92
CA ASP A 336 0.96 14.73 -3.47
C ASP A 336 -0.28 14.48 -4.36
N MET A 337 -0.55 13.22 -4.74
CA MET A 337 -1.77 12.86 -5.46
C MET A 337 -3.00 12.77 -4.55
N PHE A 338 -2.83 12.93 -3.23
CA PHE A 338 -3.90 12.81 -2.25
C PHE A 338 -4.02 14.08 -1.40
N GLY A 339 -5.22 14.37 -0.95
CA GLY A 339 -5.46 15.17 0.22
C GLY A 339 -5.40 14.30 1.49
N THR A 340 -5.26 14.94 2.65
CA THR A 340 -5.33 14.25 3.94
C THR A 340 -6.20 15.01 4.92
N SER A 341 -6.84 14.28 5.84
CA SER A 341 -7.53 14.88 6.96
C SER A 341 -6.58 15.70 7.87
N PRO A 342 -7.10 16.57 8.73
CA PRO A 342 -6.36 17.02 9.90
C PRO A 342 -5.89 15.84 10.74
N ARG A 343 -4.97 16.08 11.70
CA ARG A 343 -4.61 15.09 12.72
C ARG A 343 -5.80 14.73 13.59
N GLY A 344 -5.85 13.49 14.05
CA GLY A 344 -6.91 12.98 14.91
C GLY A 344 -6.61 11.60 15.44
N THR A 345 -7.65 10.93 15.87
CA THR A 345 -7.64 9.53 16.33
C THR A 345 -8.73 8.75 15.62
N ILE A 346 -8.43 7.53 15.23
CA ILE A 346 -9.39 6.55 14.73
C ILE A 346 -9.78 5.65 15.89
N SER A 347 -11.04 5.30 15.99
CA SER A 347 -11.55 4.25 16.87
C SER A 347 -12.38 3.25 16.07
N VAL A 348 -12.41 2.02 16.54
CA VAL A 348 -13.21 0.92 15.98
C VAL A 348 -14.29 0.54 17.00
N ASN A 349 -15.55 0.58 16.58
CA ASN A 349 -16.69 0.24 17.42
C ASN A 349 -16.91 -1.29 17.48
N ASP A 350 -17.66 -1.76 18.48
CA ASP A 350 -17.95 -3.20 18.66
C ASP A 350 -18.74 -3.84 17.50
N ASN A 351 -19.43 -3.01 16.70
CA ASN A 351 -20.13 -3.44 15.51
C ASN A 351 -19.27 -3.40 14.23
N GLY A 352 -17.97 -3.10 14.33
CA GLY A 352 -17.04 -3.03 13.21
C GLY A 352 -17.07 -1.72 12.42
N THR A 353 -17.88 -0.75 12.81
CA THR A 353 -17.83 0.59 12.21
C THR A 353 -16.64 1.39 12.77
N THR A 354 -16.20 2.40 12.03
CA THR A 354 -15.07 3.23 12.44
C THR A 354 -15.47 4.67 12.64
N ARG A 355 -14.73 5.38 13.48
CA ARG A 355 -14.92 6.80 13.73
C ARG A 355 -13.59 7.53 13.75
N PHE A 356 -13.50 8.64 13.05
CA PHE A 356 -12.39 9.57 13.15
C PHE A 356 -12.79 10.78 14.02
N THR A 357 -11.95 11.10 15.00
CA THR A 357 -12.13 12.25 15.88
C THR A 357 -10.93 13.20 15.71
N PRO A 358 -11.12 14.43 15.19
CA PRO A 358 -10.05 15.41 15.08
C PRO A 358 -9.40 15.71 16.43
N SER A 359 -8.05 15.78 16.44
CA SER A 359 -7.27 16.08 17.64
C SER A 359 -5.89 16.64 17.23
N ALA A 360 -5.50 17.78 17.77
CA ALA A 360 -4.20 18.38 17.44
C ALA A 360 -3.00 17.50 17.84
N THR A 361 -3.15 16.67 18.87
CA THR A 361 -2.14 15.74 19.37
C THR A 361 -2.27 14.32 18.82
N GLY A 362 -3.33 14.07 18.03
CA GLY A 362 -3.59 12.77 17.41
C GLY A 362 -2.50 12.40 16.40
N LYS A 363 -2.30 11.10 16.23
CA LYS A 363 -1.29 10.55 15.30
C LYS A 363 -1.89 9.93 14.06
N HIS A 364 -3.21 9.95 13.94
CA HIS A 364 -3.91 9.34 12.83
C HIS A 364 -4.41 10.40 11.84
N ARG A 365 -4.42 10.03 10.56
CA ARG A 365 -5.02 10.78 9.47
C ARG A 365 -5.66 9.80 8.50
N TYR A 366 -6.50 10.30 7.62
CA TYR A 366 -7.03 9.52 6.51
C TYR A 366 -6.87 10.24 5.18
N LEU A 367 -6.86 9.46 4.11
CA LEU A 367 -6.75 9.95 2.73
C LEU A 367 -8.07 10.57 2.26
N ILE A 368 -7.93 11.59 1.46
CA ILE A 368 -9.03 12.28 0.79
C ILE A 368 -8.65 12.45 -0.67
N THR A 369 -9.61 12.31 -1.59
CA THR A 369 -9.39 12.55 -3.02
C THR A 369 -10.48 13.41 -3.64
N THR A 370 -10.11 14.19 -4.65
CA THR A 370 -11.04 14.89 -5.54
C THR A 370 -11.34 14.06 -6.79
N PRO A 371 -12.39 14.38 -7.56
CA PRO A 371 -12.66 13.70 -8.83
C PRO A 371 -11.49 13.76 -9.83
N GLU A 372 -10.73 14.85 -9.86
CA GLU A 372 -9.54 15.02 -10.70
C GLU A 372 -8.41 14.11 -10.25
N GLN A 373 -8.18 14.03 -8.93
CA GLN A 373 -7.21 13.12 -8.33
C GLN A 373 -7.59 11.66 -8.60
N ASN A 374 -8.87 11.30 -8.51
CA ASN A 374 -9.34 9.93 -8.81
C ASN A 374 -9.01 9.53 -10.25
N LYS A 375 -9.24 10.41 -11.23
CA LYS A 375 -8.87 10.16 -12.64
C LYS A 375 -7.36 10.01 -12.82
N ALA A 376 -6.58 10.86 -12.17
CA ALA A 376 -5.12 10.80 -12.25
C ALA A 376 -4.57 9.52 -11.59
N LEU A 377 -5.14 9.10 -10.44
CA LEU A 377 -4.80 7.84 -9.77
C LEU A 377 -5.17 6.64 -10.63
N GLN A 378 -6.37 6.62 -11.21
CA GLN A 378 -6.79 5.57 -12.15
C GLN A 378 -5.80 5.43 -13.30
N GLN A 379 -5.44 6.54 -13.97
CA GLN A 379 -4.49 6.52 -15.07
C GLN A 379 -3.12 6.01 -14.62
N LEU A 380 -2.63 6.45 -13.45
CA LEU A 380 -1.37 5.99 -12.89
C LEU A 380 -1.37 4.47 -12.63
N ILE A 381 -2.47 3.93 -12.09
CA ILE A 381 -2.61 2.49 -11.83
C ILE A 381 -2.57 1.73 -13.16
N ILE A 382 -3.36 2.16 -14.15
CA ILE A 382 -3.38 1.56 -15.49
C ILE A 382 -1.99 1.54 -16.11
N ASP A 383 -1.30 2.68 -16.11
CA ASP A 383 0.03 2.80 -16.73
C ASP A 383 1.09 1.99 -15.96
N THR A 384 0.94 1.88 -14.64
CA THR A 384 1.86 1.08 -13.81
C THR A 384 1.67 -0.41 -14.06
N THR A 385 0.45 -0.92 -14.01
CA THR A 385 0.15 -2.34 -14.22
C THR A 385 0.42 -2.82 -15.63
N ALA A 386 0.25 -1.94 -16.64
CA ALA A 386 0.49 -2.26 -18.04
C ALA A 386 1.98 -2.48 -18.40
N ARG A 387 2.92 -2.06 -17.54
CA ARG A 387 4.36 -2.19 -17.81
C ARG A 387 4.82 -3.65 -17.73
N LYS A 388 5.73 -4.04 -18.64
CA LYS A 388 6.45 -5.30 -18.49
C LYS A 388 7.35 -5.24 -17.26
N PRO A 389 7.45 -6.30 -16.44
CA PRO A 389 8.45 -6.38 -15.37
C PRO A 389 9.87 -6.29 -15.95
N LYS A 390 10.77 -5.63 -15.22
CA LYS A 390 12.15 -5.41 -15.68
C LYS A 390 12.93 -6.70 -15.91
N ASN A 391 12.62 -7.73 -15.11
CA ASN A 391 13.26 -9.04 -15.19
C ASN A 391 12.43 -10.08 -15.95
N PHE A 392 11.39 -9.65 -16.66
CA PHE A 392 10.56 -10.56 -17.45
C PHE A 392 11.41 -11.19 -18.57
N LYS A 393 11.38 -12.52 -18.60
CA LYS A 393 11.98 -13.34 -19.67
C LYS A 393 10.86 -14.11 -20.34
N GLU A 394 10.73 -13.93 -21.63
CA GLU A 394 9.84 -14.75 -22.47
C GLU A 394 10.12 -16.22 -22.35
#